data_b16768f47067f887ea280507e9f5b166
#
_entry.id   b16768f47067f887ea280507e9f5b166
#
_cell.length_a   1.000
_cell.length_b   1.000
_cell.length_c   1.000
_cell.angle_alpha   90.00
_cell.angle_beta   90.00
_cell.angle_gamma   90.00
#
_symmetry.space_group_name_H-M   'P 1'
#
loop_
_entity.id
_entity.type
_entity.pdbx_description
1 polymer ?
#
loop_
_entity_poly.entity_id
_entity_poly.type
_entity_poly.pdbx_seq_one_letter_code
_entity_poly.pdbx_strand_id
1 'polypeptide(L)'
;MGFHQTATHKNGKGSYHQIGLVRGQFGGIPEDQWLKFIADAGFDGWEEATWELDLRRCDTDSGAAEYAKERVGKAQKLGLEIFTIATHLQGQVLGDEPSAKTLNFCSGKGEAKAAYKAWRAAGNNPPRTDPFFVPENVGKLIHKEAFADLMACARYAGALSKLQSRKVSMSGFVGSPAHCWSHWFLFPPLPGEIEGYKIPDVRDVSLELLVERFAPVWDLCKQYGVTFDLECHPSERAMGDLESASDYINYLCKAGYEGVVGFNLDGSHMEWQNVSVIDFIREFKEFIHCAHVKGVWVAREHCRAGRLGGHRPMGHWTNGWNFVTAGTSRDANSLEEIFIELNRVGFDGAVSIEWEDNDAEQHAGAKTALANCHRADNPPSGMRHDEMLKG
;
A
#
# COMPACT_ATOMS: atom_id res chain seq x y z
N MET A 1 31.19 9.37 -6.15
CA MET A 1 29.87 10.06 -6.00
C MET A 1 29.64 10.85 -7.28
N GLY A 2 28.84 10.29 -8.20
CA GLY A 2 28.47 10.95 -9.43
C GLY A 2 27.41 12.00 -9.12
N PHE A 3 27.68 13.24 -9.47
CA PHE A 3 26.67 14.31 -9.40
C PHE A 3 25.65 14.04 -10.51
N HIS A 4 24.39 13.88 -10.13
CA HIS A 4 23.30 13.78 -11.08
C HIS A 4 23.28 15.05 -11.94
N GLN A 5 23.17 14.86 -13.24
CA GLN A 5 22.93 15.93 -14.21
C GLN A 5 21.67 16.68 -13.77
N THR A 6 21.67 18.00 -13.98
CA THR A 6 20.49 18.86 -13.79
C THR A 6 19.27 18.19 -14.41
N ALA A 7 18.43 17.59 -13.56
CA ALA A 7 17.21 16.95 -14.02
C ALA A 7 16.24 18.05 -14.47
N THR A 8 15.96 18.07 -15.76
CA THR A 8 14.78 18.76 -16.28
C THR A 8 13.54 18.09 -15.69
N HIS A 9 12.53 18.87 -15.33
CA HIS A 9 11.23 18.33 -14.88
C HIS A 9 10.80 17.18 -15.80
N LYS A 10 10.61 15.98 -15.24
CA LYS A 10 10.33 14.76 -16.02
C LYS A 10 9.06 14.88 -16.87
N ASN A 11 8.10 15.69 -16.47
CA ASN A 11 6.78 15.79 -17.11
C ASN A 11 6.42 17.18 -17.68
N GLY A 12 7.24 18.20 -17.45
CA GLY A 12 6.93 19.57 -17.88
C GLY A 12 5.73 20.22 -17.19
N LYS A 13 5.15 19.59 -16.16
CA LYS A 13 3.95 20.04 -15.45
C LYS A 13 4.23 20.71 -14.09
N GLY A 14 5.49 20.84 -13.70
CA GLY A 14 5.88 21.60 -12.51
C GLY A 14 6.35 20.77 -11.32
N SER A 15 6.34 19.44 -11.38
CA SER A 15 6.91 18.55 -10.38
C SER A 15 8.11 17.76 -10.94
N TYR A 16 9.01 17.36 -10.05
CA TYR A 16 10.15 16.52 -10.41
C TYR A 16 9.73 15.06 -10.67
N HIS A 17 8.85 14.51 -9.82
CA HIS A 17 8.25 13.19 -10.01
C HIS A 17 6.95 13.27 -10.83
N GLN A 18 6.57 12.15 -11.42
CA GLN A 18 5.23 11.97 -11.95
C GLN A 18 4.27 11.71 -10.79
N ILE A 19 3.13 12.40 -10.79
CA ILE A 19 2.12 12.33 -9.72
C ILE A 19 0.85 11.65 -10.23
N GLY A 20 0.50 10.55 -9.61
CA GLY A 20 -0.73 9.78 -9.87
C GLY A 20 -1.79 9.97 -8.79
N LEU A 21 -2.93 9.32 -9.00
CA LEU A 21 -4.02 9.25 -8.04
C LEU A 21 -4.41 7.79 -7.80
N VAL A 22 -4.59 7.41 -6.54
CA VAL A 22 -5.10 6.09 -6.17
C VAL A 22 -6.58 5.98 -6.52
N ARG A 23 -6.94 4.93 -7.27
CA ARG A 23 -8.33 4.69 -7.70
C ARG A 23 -9.26 4.29 -6.57
N GLY A 24 -8.73 3.64 -5.54
CA GLY A 24 -9.51 2.99 -4.49
C GLY A 24 -10.57 3.86 -3.82
N GLN A 25 -10.25 5.11 -3.57
CA GLN A 25 -11.12 6.08 -2.90
C GLN A 25 -12.20 6.68 -3.82
N PHE A 26 -12.17 6.34 -5.11
CA PHE A 26 -13.07 6.89 -6.14
C PHE A 26 -13.99 5.83 -6.78
N GLY A 27 -14.15 4.66 -6.15
CA GLY A 27 -14.87 3.50 -6.69
C GLY A 27 -16.34 3.72 -7.03
N GLY A 28 -16.98 4.78 -6.53
CA GLY A 28 -18.35 5.14 -6.89
C GLY A 28 -18.49 5.90 -8.22
N ILE A 29 -17.38 6.28 -8.86
CA ILE A 29 -17.37 7.06 -10.10
C ILE A 29 -17.09 6.09 -11.27
N PRO A 30 -17.91 6.11 -12.36
CA PRO A 30 -17.63 5.32 -13.55
C PRO A 30 -16.22 5.56 -14.08
N GLU A 31 -15.52 4.48 -14.50
CA GLU A 31 -14.12 4.52 -14.88
C GLU A 31 -13.80 5.61 -15.92
N ASP A 32 -14.59 5.71 -16.99
CA ASP A 32 -14.32 6.68 -18.05
C ASP A 32 -14.45 8.13 -17.58
N GLN A 33 -15.37 8.39 -16.65
CA GLN A 33 -15.53 9.72 -16.04
C GLN A 33 -14.37 10.04 -15.12
N TRP A 34 -13.90 9.05 -14.37
CA TRP A 34 -12.77 9.20 -13.47
C TRP A 34 -11.46 9.38 -14.24
N LEU A 35 -11.19 8.59 -15.27
CA LEU A 35 -10.01 8.75 -16.14
C LEU A 35 -9.98 10.13 -16.80
N LYS A 36 -11.15 10.62 -17.27
CA LYS A 36 -11.25 11.98 -17.78
C LYS A 36 -10.95 13.02 -16.71
N PHE A 37 -11.46 12.83 -15.50
CA PHE A 37 -11.20 13.74 -14.38
C PHE A 37 -9.72 13.85 -14.06
N ILE A 38 -9.00 12.72 -13.93
CA ILE A 38 -7.56 12.75 -13.58
C ILE A 38 -6.72 13.36 -14.72
N ALA A 39 -7.07 13.09 -15.97
CA ALA A 39 -6.41 13.71 -17.13
C ALA A 39 -6.62 15.23 -17.16
N ASP A 40 -7.87 15.68 -17.02
CA ASP A 40 -8.24 17.12 -17.02
C ASP A 40 -7.64 17.85 -15.80
N ALA A 41 -7.49 17.18 -14.65
CA ALA A 41 -6.88 17.75 -13.46
C ALA A 41 -5.35 17.86 -13.56
N GLY A 42 -4.70 17.15 -14.48
CA GLY A 42 -3.27 17.22 -14.72
C GLY A 42 -2.45 16.13 -14.03
N PHE A 43 -3.06 15.07 -13.54
CA PHE A 43 -2.34 13.88 -13.08
C PHE A 43 -1.56 13.22 -14.25
N ASP A 44 -0.49 12.50 -13.91
CA ASP A 44 0.32 11.80 -14.89
C ASP A 44 -0.11 10.33 -15.05
N GLY A 45 -0.81 9.79 -14.07
CA GLY A 45 -1.25 8.40 -14.09
C GLY A 45 -2.08 8.04 -12.86
N TRP A 46 -2.20 6.74 -12.62
CA TRP A 46 -2.97 6.26 -11.47
C TRP A 46 -2.49 4.90 -10.94
N GLU A 47 -2.90 4.59 -9.72
CA GLU A 47 -2.84 3.26 -9.14
C GLU A 47 -4.18 2.55 -9.35
N GLU A 48 -4.15 1.34 -9.92
CA GLU A 48 -5.34 0.53 -10.17
C GLU A 48 -5.83 -0.19 -8.91
N ALA A 49 -7.13 -0.21 -8.71
CA ALA A 49 -7.78 -0.94 -7.63
C ALA A 49 -8.18 -2.35 -8.09
N THR A 50 -7.58 -3.38 -7.51
CA THR A 50 -7.79 -4.78 -7.90
C THR A 50 -9.25 -5.23 -7.90
N TRP A 51 -10.08 -4.68 -7.02
CA TRP A 51 -11.51 -5.03 -6.93
C TRP A 51 -12.35 -4.48 -8.10
N GLU A 52 -11.80 -3.61 -8.94
CA GLU A 52 -12.42 -3.14 -10.18
C GLU A 52 -11.90 -3.86 -11.44
N LEU A 53 -10.85 -4.70 -11.28
CA LEU A 53 -10.23 -5.41 -12.39
C LEU A 53 -10.89 -6.76 -12.66
N ASP A 54 -10.95 -7.16 -13.92
CA ASP A 54 -11.30 -8.52 -14.31
C ASP A 54 -10.07 -9.43 -14.25
N LEU A 55 -9.64 -9.74 -13.01
CA LEU A 55 -8.42 -10.50 -12.77
C LEU A 55 -8.44 -11.90 -13.37
N ARG A 56 -9.63 -12.48 -13.62
CA ARG A 56 -9.71 -13.82 -14.26
C ARG A 56 -9.22 -13.81 -15.71
N ARG A 57 -9.19 -12.66 -16.36
CA ARG A 57 -8.52 -12.50 -17.66
C ARG A 57 -7.01 -12.67 -17.56
N CYS A 58 -6.42 -12.47 -16.38
CA CYS A 58 -4.99 -12.56 -16.12
C CYS A 58 -4.56 -13.92 -15.52
N ASP A 59 -5.41 -14.95 -15.57
CA ASP A 59 -5.06 -16.30 -15.13
C ASP A 59 -4.00 -16.97 -16.02
N THR A 60 -3.79 -16.45 -17.24
CA THR A 60 -2.75 -16.87 -18.19
C THR A 60 -1.93 -15.68 -18.68
N ASP A 61 -0.70 -15.92 -19.11
CA ASP A 61 0.19 -14.87 -19.64
C ASP A 61 -0.39 -14.19 -20.88
N SER A 62 -1.02 -14.95 -21.78
CA SER A 62 -1.66 -14.40 -22.97
C SER A 62 -2.85 -13.51 -22.63
N GLY A 63 -3.68 -13.94 -21.68
CA GLY A 63 -4.82 -13.15 -21.20
C GLY A 63 -4.37 -11.87 -20.48
N ALA A 64 -3.35 -11.96 -19.64
CA ALA A 64 -2.76 -10.79 -18.99
C ALA A 64 -2.18 -9.78 -19.98
N ALA A 65 -1.50 -10.26 -21.03
CA ALA A 65 -0.94 -9.39 -22.08
C ALA A 65 -2.05 -8.69 -22.90
N GLU A 66 -3.13 -9.39 -23.22
CA GLU A 66 -4.28 -8.80 -23.92
C GLU A 66 -4.99 -7.77 -23.07
N TYR A 67 -5.24 -8.10 -21.80
CA TYR A 67 -5.88 -7.19 -20.86
C TYR A 67 -5.04 -5.95 -20.60
N ALA A 68 -3.74 -6.11 -20.37
CA ALA A 68 -2.80 -4.99 -20.20
C ALA A 68 -2.76 -4.07 -21.43
N LYS A 69 -2.80 -4.63 -22.64
CA LYS A 69 -2.84 -3.84 -23.88
C LYS A 69 -4.12 -2.99 -23.98
N GLU A 70 -5.26 -3.53 -23.57
CA GLU A 70 -6.51 -2.77 -23.50
C GLU A 70 -6.40 -1.62 -22.51
N ARG A 71 -5.91 -1.89 -21.29
CA ARG A 71 -5.77 -0.91 -20.22
C ARG A 71 -4.79 0.22 -20.57
N VAL A 72 -3.60 -0.14 -21.05
CA VAL A 72 -2.60 0.82 -21.52
C VAL A 72 -3.13 1.65 -22.70
N GLY A 73 -3.88 1.03 -23.62
CA GLY A 73 -4.51 1.75 -24.71
C GLY A 73 -5.54 2.80 -24.27
N LYS A 74 -6.26 2.56 -23.16
CA LYS A 74 -7.13 3.58 -22.54
C LYS A 74 -6.30 4.71 -21.93
N ALA A 75 -5.25 4.37 -21.18
CA ALA A 75 -4.36 5.34 -20.56
C ALA A 75 -3.71 6.29 -21.59
N GLN A 76 -3.11 5.73 -22.61
CA GLN A 76 -2.38 6.49 -23.64
C GLN A 76 -3.24 7.50 -24.40
N LYS A 77 -4.53 7.17 -24.65
CA LYS A 77 -5.49 8.10 -25.30
C LYS A 77 -5.69 9.40 -24.51
N LEU A 78 -5.43 9.35 -23.20
CA LEU A 78 -5.59 10.46 -22.27
C LEU A 78 -4.26 11.03 -21.80
N GLY A 79 -3.12 10.53 -22.30
CA GLY A 79 -1.78 10.93 -21.86
C GLY A 79 -1.45 10.48 -20.43
N LEU A 80 -2.05 9.38 -19.99
CA LEU A 80 -1.88 8.83 -18.64
C LEU A 80 -1.06 7.53 -18.68
N GLU A 81 -0.52 7.13 -17.52
CA GLU A 81 0.15 5.86 -17.30
C GLU A 81 -0.44 5.12 -16.09
N ILE A 82 -0.33 3.79 -16.07
CA ILE A 82 -0.67 2.96 -14.91
C ILE A 82 0.60 2.81 -14.08
N PHE A 83 0.57 3.27 -12.83
CA PHE A 83 1.75 3.34 -11.98
C PHE A 83 1.97 2.07 -11.17
N THR A 84 0.94 1.65 -10.46
CA THR A 84 0.96 0.53 -9.52
C THR A 84 -0.39 -0.19 -9.54
N ILE A 85 -0.44 -1.36 -8.93
CA ILE A 85 -1.66 -2.14 -8.72
C ILE A 85 -1.88 -2.28 -7.22
N ALA A 86 -2.98 -1.71 -6.69
CA ALA A 86 -3.37 -1.85 -5.29
C ALA A 86 -3.84 -3.28 -5.01
N THR A 87 -3.04 -4.05 -4.30
CA THR A 87 -3.33 -5.43 -3.89
C THR A 87 -3.60 -5.56 -2.39
N HIS A 88 -3.89 -4.46 -1.71
CA HIS A 88 -4.05 -4.36 -0.27
C HIS A 88 -5.02 -5.41 0.29
N LEU A 89 -6.23 -5.49 -0.28
CA LEU A 89 -7.24 -6.42 0.20
C LEU A 89 -6.83 -7.89 0.03
N GLN A 90 -6.28 -8.24 -1.13
CA GLN A 90 -5.87 -9.62 -1.44
C GLN A 90 -4.68 -10.05 -0.61
N GLY A 91 -3.69 -9.16 -0.44
CA GLY A 91 -2.52 -9.43 0.37
C GLY A 91 -2.90 -9.62 1.85
N GLN A 92 -3.73 -8.73 2.41
CA GLN A 92 -4.24 -8.89 3.76
C GLN A 92 -5.01 -10.21 3.94
N VAL A 93 -5.88 -10.57 2.99
CA VAL A 93 -6.66 -11.82 3.04
C VAL A 93 -5.75 -13.05 3.03
N LEU A 94 -4.66 -13.05 2.25
CA LEU A 94 -3.73 -14.17 2.21
C LEU A 94 -2.87 -14.26 3.49
N GLY A 95 -2.50 -13.10 4.06
CA GLY A 95 -1.67 -13.04 5.23
C GLY A 95 -2.39 -13.29 6.55
N ASP A 96 -3.59 -12.74 6.72
CA ASP A 96 -4.38 -12.91 7.94
C ASP A 96 -4.92 -14.33 8.10
N GLU A 97 -5.23 -14.68 9.35
CA GLU A 97 -6.02 -15.89 9.59
C GLU A 97 -7.45 -15.72 9.04
N PRO A 98 -7.99 -16.76 8.35
CA PRO A 98 -9.29 -16.66 7.72
C PRO A 98 -10.42 -16.35 8.72
N SER A 99 -11.22 -15.37 8.40
CA SER A 99 -12.30 -14.89 9.25
C SER A 99 -13.44 -14.26 8.43
N ALA A 100 -14.54 -13.90 9.06
CA ALA A 100 -15.60 -13.14 8.39
C ALA A 100 -15.13 -11.74 7.93
N LYS A 101 -14.07 -11.19 8.55
CA LYS A 101 -13.45 -9.94 8.09
C LYS A 101 -12.75 -10.13 6.73
N THR A 102 -11.87 -11.13 6.63
CA THR A 102 -11.16 -11.45 5.39
C THR A 102 -12.12 -11.96 4.30
N LEU A 103 -13.15 -12.72 4.67
CA LEU A 103 -14.23 -13.12 3.76
C LEU A 103 -14.91 -11.91 3.09
N ASN A 104 -15.05 -10.80 3.82
CA ASN A 104 -15.68 -9.59 3.26
C ASN A 104 -14.89 -9.02 2.07
N PHE A 105 -13.58 -9.21 2.04
CA PHE A 105 -12.70 -8.76 0.95
C PHE A 105 -12.64 -9.72 -0.24
N CYS A 106 -13.12 -10.95 -0.10
CA CYS A 106 -13.24 -11.88 -1.23
C CYS A 106 -14.29 -11.42 -2.24
N SER A 107 -14.16 -11.86 -3.49
CA SER A 107 -15.12 -11.56 -4.55
C SER A 107 -16.53 -11.98 -4.17
N GLY A 108 -17.51 -11.13 -4.45
CA GLY A 108 -18.93 -11.47 -4.25
C GLY A 108 -19.43 -12.62 -5.12
N LYS A 109 -18.68 -12.95 -6.19
CA LYS A 109 -18.94 -14.08 -7.11
C LYS A 109 -18.10 -15.31 -6.79
N GLY A 110 -17.25 -15.24 -5.73
CA GLY A 110 -16.33 -16.31 -5.36
C GLY A 110 -16.97 -17.46 -4.60
N GLU A 111 -16.24 -18.56 -4.55
CA GLU A 111 -16.65 -19.82 -3.87
C GLU A 111 -16.73 -19.63 -2.34
N ALA A 112 -15.83 -18.81 -1.76
CA ALA A 112 -15.75 -18.61 -0.31
C ALA A 112 -17.04 -17.99 0.27
N LYS A 113 -17.53 -16.90 -0.33
CA LYS A 113 -18.80 -16.28 0.09
C LYS A 113 -20.00 -17.18 -0.13
N ALA A 114 -20.03 -17.94 -1.23
CA ALA A 114 -21.09 -18.92 -1.49
C ALA A 114 -21.08 -20.06 -0.44
N ALA A 115 -19.91 -20.59 -0.13
CA ALA A 115 -19.75 -21.65 0.89
C ALA A 115 -20.15 -21.18 2.30
N TYR A 116 -19.75 -19.96 2.68
CA TYR A 116 -20.17 -19.37 3.96
C TYR A 116 -21.68 -19.16 4.02
N LYS A 117 -22.28 -18.63 2.95
CA LYS A 117 -23.73 -18.48 2.84
C LYS A 117 -24.46 -19.82 2.99
N ALA A 118 -23.97 -20.88 2.36
CA ALA A 118 -24.53 -22.22 2.47
C ALA A 118 -24.41 -22.76 3.91
N TRP A 119 -23.25 -22.57 4.56
CA TRP A 119 -23.04 -22.94 5.95
C TRP A 119 -24.04 -22.24 6.89
N ARG A 120 -24.26 -20.94 6.68
CA ARG A 120 -25.26 -20.16 7.44
C ARG A 120 -26.69 -20.64 7.19
N ALA A 121 -27.03 -20.93 5.93
CA ALA A 121 -28.36 -21.42 5.54
C ALA A 121 -28.70 -22.81 6.14
N ALA A 122 -27.69 -23.61 6.46
CA ALA A 122 -27.84 -24.87 7.16
C ALA A 122 -28.12 -24.70 8.68
N GLY A 123 -28.34 -23.48 9.16
CA GLY A 123 -28.68 -23.19 10.56
C GLY A 123 -27.46 -22.99 11.47
N ASN A 124 -26.25 -23.02 10.93
CA ASN A 124 -25.02 -22.80 11.69
C ASN A 124 -24.80 -21.32 12.04
N ASN A 125 -24.20 -21.06 13.20
CA ASN A 125 -23.83 -19.71 13.64
C ASN A 125 -22.41 -19.69 14.16
N PRO A 126 -21.68 -18.57 13.98
CA PRO A 126 -20.41 -18.36 14.67
C PRO A 126 -20.60 -18.49 16.19
N PRO A 127 -19.61 -19.04 16.93
CA PRO A 127 -19.63 -19.03 18.38
C PRO A 127 -19.73 -17.58 18.90
N ARG A 128 -20.44 -17.40 20.03
CA ARG A 128 -20.53 -16.07 20.65
C ARG A 128 -19.17 -15.52 21.08
N THR A 129 -18.22 -16.40 21.37
CA THR A 129 -16.86 -16.07 21.78
C THR A 129 -15.95 -15.73 20.60
N ASP A 130 -16.37 -16.07 19.37
CA ASP A 130 -15.69 -15.74 18.13
C ASP A 130 -16.74 -15.37 17.05
N PRO A 131 -17.22 -14.13 17.05
CA PRO A 131 -18.24 -13.69 16.10
C PRO A 131 -17.74 -13.60 14.65
N PHE A 132 -16.43 -13.68 14.44
CA PHE A 132 -15.80 -13.66 13.11
C PHE A 132 -15.43 -15.05 12.59
N PHE A 133 -15.79 -16.10 13.30
CA PHE A 133 -15.52 -17.48 12.92
C PHE A 133 -16.02 -17.83 11.52
N VAL A 134 -15.18 -18.53 10.77
CA VAL A 134 -15.53 -19.22 9.53
C VAL A 134 -15.11 -20.69 9.64
N PRO A 135 -15.88 -21.65 9.09
CA PRO A 135 -15.45 -23.04 9.10
C PRO A 135 -14.22 -23.26 8.23
N GLU A 136 -13.42 -24.27 8.55
CA GLU A 136 -12.12 -24.54 7.92
C GLU A 136 -12.18 -24.62 6.39
N ASN A 137 -13.21 -25.27 5.85
CA ASN A 137 -13.40 -25.36 4.40
C ASN A 137 -13.63 -23.98 3.75
N VAL A 138 -14.30 -23.05 4.44
CA VAL A 138 -14.46 -21.67 3.97
C VAL A 138 -13.13 -20.93 4.08
N GLY A 139 -12.39 -21.12 5.18
CA GLY A 139 -11.07 -20.53 5.36
C GLY A 139 -10.10 -20.90 4.23
N LYS A 140 -10.06 -22.17 3.85
CA LYS A 140 -9.26 -22.64 2.69
C LYS A 140 -9.66 -21.96 1.37
N LEU A 141 -10.95 -21.72 1.16
CA LEU A 141 -11.44 -21.02 -0.04
C LEU A 141 -11.07 -19.54 -0.02
N ILE A 142 -11.10 -18.89 1.16
CA ILE A 142 -10.67 -17.49 1.31
C ILE A 142 -9.22 -17.34 0.84
N HIS A 143 -8.29 -18.13 1.36
CA HIS A 143 -6.88 -18.08 0.96
C HIS A 143 -6.69 -18.46 -0.52
N LYS A 144 -7.42 -19.48 -1.02
CA LYS A 144 -7.37 -19.89 -2.42
C LYS A 144 -7.73 -18.74 -3.38
N GLU A 145 -8.79 -17.99 -3.07
CA GLU A 145 -9.23 -16.85 -3.89
C GLU A 145 -8.19 -15.72 -3.88
N ALA A 146 -7.73 -15.32 -2.69
CA ALA A 146 -6.73 -14.27 -2.55
C ALA A 146 -5.42 -14.61 -3.26
N PHE A 147 -4.95 -15.86 -3.11
CA PHE A 147 -3.78 -16.37 -3.81
C PHE A 147 -3.94 -16.29 -5.34
N ALA A 148 -5.09 -16.75 -5.87
CA ALA A 148 -5.35 -16.70 -7.31
C ALA A 148 -5.36 -15.25 -7.85
N ASP A 149 -5.93 -14.34 -7.09
CA ASP A 149 -5.95 -12.92 -7.45
C ASP A 149 -4.55 -12.31 -7.47
N LEU A 150 -3.72 -12.59 -6.46
CA LEU A 150 -2.33 -12.10 -6.42
C LEU A 150 -1.47 -12.67 -7.55
N MET A 151 -1.65 -13.95 -7.89
CA MET A 151 -0.98 -14.57 -9.04
C MET A 151 -1.39 -13.92 -10.36
N ALA A 152 -2.66 -13.56 -10.52
CA ALA A 152 -3.17 -12.82 -11.67
C ALA A 152 -2.60 -11.40 -11.72
N CYS A 153 -2.52 -10.70 -10.58
CA CYS A 153 -1.91 -9.38 -10.48
C CYS A 153 -0.43 -9.39 -10.87
N ALA A 154 0.34 -10.39 -10.45
CA ALA A 154 1.75 -10.50 -10.82
C ALA A 154 1.97 -10.64 -12.35
N ARG A 155 1.15 -11.46 -13.03
CA ARG A 155 1.16 -11.56 -14.50
C ARG A 155 0.78 -10.25 -15.16
N TYR A 156 -0.25 -9.61 -14.63
CA TYR A 156 -0.76 -8.36 -15.17
C TYR A 156 0.26 -7.22 -14.99
N ALA A 157 0.87 -7.07 -13.81
CA ALA A 157 1.93 -6.09 -13.55
C ALA A 157 3.13 -6.28 -14.48
N GLY A 158 3.54 -7.55 -14.71
CA GLY A 158 4.59 -7.88 -15.67
C GLY A 158 4.25 -7.49 -17.11
N ALA A 159 3.00 -7.70 -17.52
CA ALA A 159 2.53 -7.31 -18.86
C ALA A 159 2.46 -5.78 -19.01
N LEU A 160 1.96 -5.06 -17.99
CA LEU A 160 1.94 -3.58 -17.96
C LEU A 160 3.36 -3.01 -18.04
N SER A 161 4.29 -3.56 -17.25
CA SER A 161 5.68 -3.10 -17.21
C SER A 161 6.36 -3.18 -18.59
N LYS A 162 6.11 -4.25 -19.32
CA LYS A 162 6.63 -4.44 -20.69
C LYS A 162 6.04 -3.43 -21.69
N LEU A 163 4.73 -3.14 -21.58
CA LEU A 163 4.04 -2.25 -22.52
C LEU A 163 4.35 -0.76 -22.28
N GLN A 164 4.54 -0.37 -21.03
CA GLN A 164 4.80 1.04 -20.66
C GLN A 164 6.30 1.36 -20.54
N SER A 165 7.19 0.36 -20.68
CA SER A 165 8.64 0.52 -20.49
C SER A 165 9.00 1.15 -19.14
N ARG A 166 8.18 0.86 -18.12
CA ARG A 166 8.40 1.25 -16.73
C ARG A 166 8.07 0.08 -15.80
N LYS A 167 8.70 0.03 -14.64
CA LYS A 167 8.37 -0.96 -13.63
C LYS A 167 7.01 -0.62 -13.00
N VAL A 168 6.08 -1.56 -13.06
CA VAL A 168 4.78 -1.48 -12.37
C VAL A 168 4.84 -2.42 -11.18
N SER A 169 4.67 -1.90 -9.98
CA SER A 169 4.70 -2.70 -8.75
C SER A 169 3.29 -3.11 -8.30
N MET A 170 3.26 -4.09 -7.41
CA MET A 170 2.08 -4.47 -6.66
C MET A 170 2.20 -3.84 -5.27
N SER A 171 1.47 -2.75 -5.03
CA SER A 171 1.38 -2.11 -3.72
C SER A 171 0.33 -2.82 -2.87
N GLY A 172 0.63 -3.17 -1.61
CA GLY A 172 -0.37 -3.88 -0.82
C GLY A 172 0.01 -4.20 0.61
N PHE A 173 -0.89 -4.94 1.25
CA PHE A 173 -0.70 -5.48 2.58
C PHE A 173 -0.23 -6.93 2.54
N VAL A 174 0.33 -7.40 3.65
CA VAL A 174 0.69 -8.81 3.86
C VAL A 174 -0.08 -9.43 5.02
N GLY A 175 -0.92 -8.66 5.69
CA GLY A 175 -1.65 -9.08 6.87
C GLY A 175 -0.77 -9.27 8.10
N SER A 176 -1.36 -9.90 9.11
CA SER A 176 -0.73 -10.18 10.40
C SER A 176 -0.87 -11.67 10.75
N PRO A 177 -0.10 -12.55 10.08
CA PRO A 177 -0.17 -13.99 10.32
C PRO A 177 0.05 -14.34 11.80
N ALA A 178 -0.60 -15.41 12.26
CA ALA A 178 -0.62 -15.81 13.66
C ALA A 178 -1.12 -14.70 14.61
N HIS A 179 -1.95 -13.79 14.11
CA HIS A 179 -2.41 -12.60 14.85
C HIS A 179 -1.27 -11.79 15.47
N CYS A 180 -0.13 -11.73 14.79
CA CYS A 180 1.12 -11.17 15.27
C CYS A 180 0.93 -9.77 15.86
N TRP A 181 0.22 -8.87 15.13
CA TRP A 181 0.02 -7.51 15.60
C TRP A 181 -0.67 -7.46 16.97
N SER A 182 -1.78 -8.17 17.14
CA SER A 182 -2.54 -8.15 18.41
C SER A 182 -1.77 -8.81 19.56
N HIS A 183 -1.03 -9.87 19.28
CA HIS A 183 -0.24 -10.55 20.31
C HIS A 183 1.02 -9.79 20.70
N TRP A 184 1.66 -9.11 19.74
CA TRP A 184 2.86 -8.32 20.01
C TRP A 184 2.56 -7.01 20.72
N PHE A 185 1.47 -6.36 20.30
CA PHE A 185 1.12 -5.03 20.76
C PHE A 185 0.45 -5.02 22.16
N LEU A 186 -0.28 -6.08 22.51
CA LEU A 186 -1.15 -6.08 23.66
C LEU A 186 -0.45 -6.47 24.98
N PHE A 187 -1.00 -5.94 26.05
CA PHE A 187 -0.72 -6.36 27.42
C PHE A 187 -1.69 -7.51 27.81
N PRO A 188 -1.26 -8.55 28.54
CA PRO A 188 0.08 -8.78 29.08
C PRO A 188 1.11 -9.16 28.02
N PRO A 189 2.41 -8.92 28.29
CA PRO A 189 3.46 -9.34 27.38
C PRO A 189 3.45 -10.86 27.20
N LEU A 190 3.89 -11.31 26.03
CA LEU A 190 3.99 -12.74 25.73
C LEU A 190 4.98 -13.41 26.71
N PRO A 191 4.61 -14.52 27.36
CA PRO A 191 5.54 -15.28 28.17
C PRO A 191 6.54 -16.00 27.24
N GLY A 192 7.84 -16.04 27.60
CA GLY A 192 8.83 -16.82 26.89
C GLY A 192 8.69 -18.33 27.11
N GLU A 193 8.10 -18.72 28.24
CA GLU A 193 7.94 -20.11 28.66
C GLU A 193 6.72 -20.28 29.60
N ILE A 194 6.05 -21.40 29.47
CA ILE A 194 4.99 -21.84 30.41
C ILE A 194 5.28 -23.27 30.81
N GLU A 195 5.50 -23.53 32.10
CA GLU A 195 5.71 -24.86 32.67
C GLU A 195 6.80 -25.70 31.93
N GLY A 196 7.91 -25.04 31.53
CA GLY A 196 8.99 -25.68 30.78
C GLY A 196 8.74 -25.79 29.27
N TYR A 197 7.59 -25.36 28.79
CA TYR A 197 7.29 -25.29 27.36
C TYR A 197 7.64 -23.91 26.82
N LYS A 198 8.61 -23.85 25.91
CA LYS A 198 9.01 -22.60 25.24
C LYS A 198 7.90 -22.15 24.29
N ILE A 199 7.40 -20.96 24.49
CA ILE A 199 6.43 -20.31 23.60
C ILE A 199 7.19 -19.75 22.41
N PRO A 200 6.84 -20.09 21.15
CA PRO A 200 7.44 -19.48 19.98
C PRO A 200 7.21 -17.96 19.96
N ASP A 201 8.19 -17.20 19.51
CA ASP A 201 7.99 -15.77 19.27
C ASP A 201 7.03 -15.59 18.09
N VAL A 202 5.90 -14.94 18.34
CA VAL A 202 4.87 -14.74 17.32
C VAL A 202 5.37 -13.91 16.13
N ARG A 203 6.41 -13.08 16.35
CA ARG A 203 7.04 -12.28 15.28
C ARG A 203 7.78 -13.17 14.30
N ASP A 204 8.53 -14.15 14.79
CA ASP A 204 9.23 -15.12 13.96
C ASP A 204 8.25 -16.03 13.22
N VAL A 205 7.26 -16.58 13.95
CA VAL A 205 6.21 -17.41 13.36
C VAL A 205 5.46 -16.68 12.25
N SER A 206 5.20 -15.38 12.44
CA SER A 206 4.51 -14.60 11.40
C SER A 206 5.32 -14.45 10.14
N LEU A 207 6.65 -14.30 10.23
CA LEU A 207 7.54 -14.20 9.07
C LEU A 207 7.67 -15.54 8.34
N GLU A 208 7.73 -16.66 9.08
CA GLU A 208 7.70 -18.00 8.50
C GLU A 208 6.41 -18.25 7.71
N LEU A 209 5.26 -17.91 8.28
CA LEU A 209 3.95 -18.02 7.63
C LEU A 209 3.81 -17.10 6.41
N LEU A 210 4.41 -15.91 6.44
CA LEU A 210 4.44 -15.04 5.25
C LEU A 210 5.16 -15.72 4.09
N VAL A 211 6.36 -16.26 4.34
CA VAL A 211 7.08 -16.98 3.29
C VAL A 211 6.29 -18.19 2.81
N GLU A 212 5.70 -18.99 3.71
CA GLU A 212 4.88 -20.13 3.34
C GLU A 212 3.72 -19.74 2.40
N ARG A 213 3.03 -18.64 2.71
CA ARG A 213 1.84 -18.21 1.97
C ARG A 213 2.15 -17.43 0.70
N PHE A 214 3.16 -16.58 0.72
CA PHE A 214 3.46 -15.64 -0.37
C PHE A 214 4.58 -16.08 -1.33
N ALA A 215 5.41 -17.07 -0.96
CA ALA A 215 6.53 -17.50 -1.80
C ALA A 215 6.17 -17.70 -3.27
N PRO A 216 5.08 -18.43 -3.63
CA PRO A 216 4.76 -18.62 -5.05
C PRO A 216 4.36 -17.32 -5.76
N VAL A 217 3.79 -16.34 -5.04
CA VAL A 217 3.45 -15.02 -5.59
C VAL A 217 4.74 -14.23 -5.84
N TRP A 218 5.66 -14.20 -4.86
CA TRP A 218 6.94 -13.52 -4.98
C TRP A 218 7.86 -14.16 -6.02
N ASP A 219 7.85 -15.49 -6.15
CA ASP A 219 8.56 -16.20 -7.21
C ASP A 219 8.06 -15.78 -8.60
N LEU A 220 6.74 -15.61 -8.74
CA LEU A 220 6.15 -15.13 -9.98
C LEU A 220 6.49 -13.65 -10.22
N CYS A 221 6.47 -12.81 -9.19
CA CYS A 221 6.95 -11.42 -9.28
C CYS A 221 8.41 -11.37 -9.76
N LYS A 222 9.27 -12.21 -9.19
CA LYS A 222 10.68 -12.34 -9.61
C LYS A 222 10.81 -12.74 -11.08
N GLN A 223 9.99 -13.68 -11.54
CA GLN A 223 9.97 -14.12 -12.93
C GLN A 223 9.60 -13.00 -13.90
N TYR A 224 8.68 -12.12 -13.50
CA TYR A 224 8.21 -11.01 -14.35
C TYR A 224 8.99 -9.71 -14.13
N GLY A 225 9.91 -9.66 -13.17
CA GLY A 225 10.67 -8.46 -12.84
C GLY A 225 9.81 -7.35 -12.21
N VAL A 226 8.74 -7.73 -11.52
CA VAL A 226 7.88 -6.82 -10.73
C VAL A 226 8.20 -6.93 -9.26
N THR A 227 7.83 -5.92 -8.47
CA THR A 227 7.97 -5.92 -7.01
C THR A 227 6.62 -6.05 -6.31
N PHE A 228 6.67 -6.61 -5.12
CA PHE A 228 5.57 -6.58 -4.16
C PHE A 228 5.97 -5.65 -3.02
N ASP A 229 5.28 -4.53 -2.89
CA ASP A 229 5.68 -3.43 -2.03
C ASP A 229 4.69 -3.26 -0.89
N LEU A 230 5.14 -3.60 0.32
CA LEU A 230 4.32 -3.49 1.52
C LEU A 230 4.08 -2.02 1.87
N GLU A 231 2.84 -1.64 2.01
CA GLU A 231 2.48 -0.42 2.74
C GLU A 231 2.50 -0.73 4.25
N CYS A 232 3.45 -0.12 4.96
CA CYS A 232 3.55 -0.26 6.41
C CYS A 232 2.34 0.38 7.08
N HIS A 233 1.51 -0.45 7.69
CA HIS A 233 0.24 -0.05 8.28
C HIS A 233 0.08 -0.71 9.65
N PRO A 234 -0.43 -0.03 10.68
CA PRO A 234 -0.83 -0.69 11.93
C PRO A 234 -1.81 -1.81 11.63
N SER A 235 -1.62 -2.96 12.20
CA SER A 235 -2.26 -4.24 11.93
C SER A 235 -1.56 -5.13 10.90
N GLU A 236 -0.54 -4.64 10.21
CA GLU A 236 0.32 -5.46 9.36
C GLU A 236 1.48 -6.08 10.16
N ARG A 237 2.20 -7.04 9.57
CA ARG A 237 3.42 -7.59 10.18
C ARG A 237 4.51 -6.53 10.35
N ALA A 238 4.66 -5.62 9.42
CA ALA A 238 5.48 -4.42 9.55
C ALA A 238 4.54 -3.23 9.80
N MET A 239 4.47 -2.79 11.06
CA MET A 239 3.42 -1.90 11.57
C MET A 239 3.67 -0.41 11.31
N GLY A 240 4.66 -0.06 10.48
CA GLY A 240 5.02 1.32 10.18
C GLY A 240 6.01 1.93 11.15
N ASP A 241 6.68 1.13 11.98
CA ASP A 241 7.87 1.50 12.72
C ASP A 241 9.12 0.89 12.07
N LEU A 242 10.28 1.50 12.31
CA LEU A 242 11.54 1.12 11.66
C LEU A 242 11.99 -0.29 12.06
N GLU A 243 11.76 -0.68 13.29
CA GLU A 243 12.21 -1.98 13.82
C GLU A 243 11.42 -3.12 13.15
N SER A 244 10.08 -3.04 13.12
CA SER A 244 9.26 -4.07 12.49
C SER A 244 9.46 -4.11 10.97
N ALA A 245 9.69 -2.97 10.33
CA ALA A 245 10.03 -2.89 8.91
C ALA A 245 11.40 -3.52 8.61
N SER A 246 12.39 -3.26 9.48
CA SER A 246 13.73 -3.84 9.38
C SER A 246 13.70 -5.37 9.55
N ASP A 247 12.97 -5.87 10.55
CA ASP A 247 12.76 -7.31 10.74
C ASP A 247 12.15 -7.96 9.48
N TYR A 248 11.10 -7.35 8.95
CA TYR A 248 10.38 -7.82 7.75
C TYR A 248 11.32 -7.91 6.55
N ILE A 249 11.96 -6.80 6.18
CA ILE A 249 12.77 -6.76 4.96
C ILE A 249 14.03 -7.64 5.08
N ASN A 250 14.70 -7.64 6.24
CA ASN A 250 15.87 -8.44 6.46
C ASN A 250 15.58 -9.95 6.42
N TYR A 251 14.44 -10.38 6.97
CA TYR A 251 14.03 -11.78 6.93
C TYR A 251 13.74 -12.22 5.49
N LEU A 252 12.97 -11.42 4.73
CA LEU A 252 12.62 -11.77 3.37
C LEU A 252 13.79 -11.70 2.39
N CYS A 253 14.73 -10.78 2.57
CA CYS A 253 15.99 -10.79 1.81
C CYS A 253 16.80 -12.07 2.06
N LYS A 254 16.92 -12.51 3.33
CA LYS A 254 17.56 -13.79 3.67
C LYS A 254 16.83 -15.00 3.09
N ALA A 255 15.51 -14.92 2.95
CA ALA A 255 14.69 -15.94 2.29
C ALA A 255 14.82 -15.94 0.75
N GLY A 256 15.59 -15.01 0.15
CA GLY A 256 15.87 -14.95 -1.28
C GLY A 256 14.99 -14.01 -2.10
N TYR A 257 14.28 -13.10 -1.44
CA TYR A 257 13.35 -12.15 -2.09
C TYR A 257 13.88 -10.72 -2.17
N GLU A 258 15.20 -10.53 -2.00
CA GLU A 258 15.86 -9.25 -2.26
C GLU A 258 15.56 -8.75 -3.68
N GLY A 259 15.16 -7.47 -3.83
CA GLY A 259 14.77 -6.87 -5.10
C GLY A 259 13.39 -7.29 -5.65
N VAL A 260 12.68 -8.16 -4.92
CA VAL A 260 11.29 -8.55 -5.21
C VAL A 260 10.33 -7.90 -4.23
N VAL A 261 10.68 -7.92 -2.94
CA VAL A 261 9.89 -7.29 -1.88
C VAL A 261 10.46 -5.92 -1.55
N GLY A 262 9.59 -5.00 -1.18
CA GLY A 262 9.96 -3.64 -0.80
C GLY A 262 8.84 -2.94 -0.06
N PHE A 263 8.85 -1.62 -0.13
CA PHE A 263 7.89 -0.78 0.56
C PHE A 263 7.18 0.18 -0.40
N ASN A 264 5.89 0.33 -0.19
CA ASN A 264 5.12 1.50 -0.57
C ASN A 264 5.14 2.47 0.62
N LEU A 265 5.81 3.60 0.46
CA LEU A 265 5.94 4.59 1.52
C LEU A 265 4.61 5.33 1.70
N ASP A 266 3.96 5.18 2.84
CA ASP A 266 2.88 6.06 3.29
C ASP A 266 3.25 6.71 4.63
N GLY A 267 3.65 7.98 4.57
CA GLY A 267 4.06 8.72 5.75
C GLY A 267 2.92 9.01 6.75
N SER A 268 1.67 8.96 6.30
CA SER A 268 0.53 9.26 7.17
C SER A 268 0.40 8.26 8.31
N HIS A 269 0.65 6.98 8.03
CA HIS A 269 0.58 5.90 9.02
C HIS A 269 1.72 5.96 10.05
N MET A 270 2.85 6.54 9.67
CA MET A 270 3.99 6.76 10.55
C MET A 270 3.77 7.98 11.44
N GLU A 271 3.33 9.08 10.86
CA GLU A 271 3.21 10.37 11.57
C GLU A 271 2.25 10.30 12.76
N TRP A 272 1.06 9.71 12.62
CA TRP A 272 0.16 9.60 13.76
C TRP A 272 0.68 8.69 14.87
N GLN A 273 1.59 7.77 14.57
CA GLN A 273 2.29 6.93 15.53
C GLN A 273 3.50 7.63 16.15
N ASN A 274 3.86 8.82 15.66
CA ASN A 274 5.07 9.56 16.04
C ASN A 274 6.37 8.82 15.61
N VAL A 275 6.34 8.19 14.43
CA VAL A 275 7.48 7.56 13.77
C VAL A 275 8.04 8.50 12.71
N SER A 276 9.35 8.63 12.63
CA SER A 276 10.02 9.51 11.66
C SER A 276 9.94 8.96 10.24
N VAL A 277 9.15 9.59 9.39
CA VAL A 277 9.06 9.29 7.95
C VAL A 277 10.41 9.51 7.26
N ILE A 278 11.13 10.54 7.66
CA ILE A 278 12.43 10.91 7.08
C ILE A 278 13.49 9.84 7.39
N ASP A 279 13.51 9.32 8.60
CA ASP A 279 14.45 8.24 8.94
C ASP A 279 14.08 6.94 8.22
N PHE A 280 12.78 6.66 8.04
CA PHE A 280 12.32 5.53 7.24
C PHE A 280 12.80 5.64 5.79
N ILE A 281 12.68 6.81 5.14
CA ILE A 281 13.17 7.04 3.78
C ILE A 281 14.68 6.78 3.70
N ARG A 282 15.47 7.27 4.67
CA ARG A 282 16.92 7.11 4.71
C ARG A 282 17.35 5.66 4.88
N GLU A 283 16.71 4.96 5.81
CA GLU A 283 17.07 3.60 6.16
C GLU A 283 16.69 2.61 5.05
N PHE A 284 15.49 2.78 4.47
CA PHE A 284 14.95 1.83 3.50
C PHE A 284 14.98 2.33 2.04
N LYS A 285 15.79 3.32 1.71
CA LYS A 285 15.86 3.95 0.38
C LYS A 285 15.98 2.97 -0.80
N GLU A 286 16.68 1.85 -0.62
CA GLU A 286 16.88 0.83 -1.66
C GLU A 286 15.64 -0.09 -1.83
N PHE A 287 14.72 -0.03 -0.87
CA PHE A 287 13.53 -0.87 -0.83
C PHE A 287 12.22 -0.10 -1.08
N ILE A 288 12.25 1.23 -1.12
CA ILE A 288 11.08 2.05 -1.43
C ILE A 288 10.93 2.12 -2.95
N HIS A 289 9.91 1.46 -3.50
CA HIS A 289 9.69 1.40 -4.94
C HIS A 289 8.53 2.27 -5.42
N CYS A 290 7.59 2.59 -4.54
CA CYS A 290 6.49 3.53 -4.76
C CYS A 290 6.17 4.28 -3.48
N ALA A 291 5.38 5.35 -3.59
CA ALA A 291 5.01 6.16 -2.45
C ALA A 291 3.56 6.64 -2.57
N HIS A 292 2.83 6.55 -1.46
CA HIS A 292 1.56 7.23 -1.27
C HIS A 292 1.76 8.59 -0.61
N VAL A 293 1.15 9.60 -1.17
CA VAL A 293 1.02 10.92 -0.57
C VAL A 293 -0.37 11.03 0.04
N LYS A 294 -0.42 10.87 1.35
CA LYS A 294 -1.64 10.97 2.15
C LYS A 294 -1.40 11.89 3.34
N GLY A 295 -2.27 12.85 3.52
CA GLY A 295 -2.19 13.76 4.66
C GLY A 295 -2.83 13.16 5.90
N VAL A 296 -2.32 13.54 7.07
CA VAL A 296 -2.89 13.15 8.35
C VAL A 296 -2.91 14.32 9.33
N TRP A 297 -4.06 14.58 9.90
CA TRP A 297 -4.21 15.45 11.05
C TRP A 297 -3.99 14.65 12.34
N VAL A 298 -3.19 15.18 13.23
CA VAL A 298 -2.90 14.57 14.54
C VAL A 298 -3.22 15.57 15.64
N ALA A 299 -3.95 15.12 16.67
CA ALA A 299 -4.24 15.95 17.84
C ALA A 299 -2.93 16.30 18.55
N ARG A 300 -2.66 17.60 18.68
CA ARG A 300 -1.42 18.13 19.29
C ARG A 300 -1.42 18.01 20.81
N GLU A 301 -2.59 17.96 21.40
CA GLU A 301 -2.80 17.90 22.84
C GLU A 301 -3.64 16.67 23.20
N HIS A 302 -4.44 16.79 24.24
CA HIS A 302 -5.30 15.70 24.69
C HIS A 302 -6.49 15.49 23.73
N CYS A 303 -6.80 14.24 23.44
CA CYS A 303 -7.96 13.83 22.68
C CYS A 303 -8.79 12.80 23.44
N ARG A 304 -10.09 12.72 23.15
CA ARG A 304 -11.02 11.87 23.91
C ARG A 304 -10.82 10.38 23.65
N ALA A 305 -10.48 10.02 22.41
CA ALA A 305 -10.36 8.62 21.99
C ALA A 305 -8.92 8.09 22.04
N GLY A 306 -7.92 8.95 22.22
CA GLY A 306 -6.52 8.56 22.08
C GLY A 306 -6.17 8.24 20.61
N ARG A 307 -4.90 7.90 20.36
CA ARG A 307 -4.43 7.54 19.01
C ARG A 307 -4.79 6.11 18.62
N LEU A 308 -5.02 5.23 19.58
CA LEU A 308 -5.33 3.82 19.39
C LEU A 308 -6.82 3.49 19.62
N GLY A 309 -7.60 4.44 20.12
CA GLY A 309 -9.02 4.29 20.43
C GLY A 309 -9.85 4.36 19.16
N GLY A 310 -10.07 3.26 18.48
CA GLY A 310 -10.58 3.25 17.15
C GLY A 310 -11.89 2.54 16.92
N HIS A 311 -13.00 2.98 17.47
CA HIS A 311 -14.31 2.44 17.07
C HIS A 311 -15.19 3.48 16.36
N ARG A 312 -14.65 4.67 16.12
CA ARG A 312 -15.39 5.74 15.46
C ARG A 312 -14.98 5.85 14.00
N PRO A 313 -15.91 6.21 13.12
CA PRO A 313 -15.58 6.45 11.73
C PRO A 313 -14.44 7.49 11.57
N MET A 314 -13.65 7.37 10.52
CA MET A 314 -12.73 8.43 10.12
C MET A 314 -13.46 9.76 9.99
N GLY A 315 -12.79 10.87 10.32
CA GLY A 315 -13.34 12.20 10.36
C GLY A 315 -14.12 12.54 11.64
N HIS A 316 -14.37 11.58 12.55
CA HIS A 316 -15.09 11.90 13.78
C HIS A 316 -14.24 12.80 14.69
N TRP A 317 -14.83 13.88 15.19
CA TRP A 317 -14.16 14.94 15.94
C TRP A 317 -13.46 14.51 17.24
N THR A 318 -13.82 13.32 17.79
CA THR A 318 -13.19 12.78 19.01
C THR A 318 -11.95 11.93 18.73
N ASN A 319 -11.64 11.64 17.48
CA ASN A 319 -10.46 10.84 17.10
C ASN A 319 -9.18 11.61 17.44
N GLY A 320 -8.13 10.88 17.80
CA GLY A 320 -6.80 11.46 18.04
C GLY A 320 -6.04 11.78 16.76
N TRP A 321 -6.49 11.28 15.63
CA TRP A 321 -5.99 11.54 14.28
C TRP A 321 -7.08 11.25 13.24
N ASN A 322 -6.99 11.88 12.09
CA ASN A 322 -7.85 11.64 10.93
C ASN A 322 -7.04 11.90 9.66
N PHE A 323 -7.34 11.20 8.57
CA PHE A 323 -6.76 11.56 7.29
C PHE A 323 -7.32 12.88 6.78
N VAL A 324 -6.48 13.63 6.08
CA VAL A 324 -6.80 14.95 5.53
C VAL A 324 -6.13 15.12 4.16
N THR A 325 -6.58 16.09 3.39
CA THR A 325 -5.94 16.45 2.13
C THR A 325 -4.47 16.82 2.34
N ALA A 326 -3.57 16.13 1.66
CA ALA A 326 -2.12 16.28 1.81
C ALA A 326 -1.61 17.69 1.53
N GLY A 327 -0.65 18.14 2.33
CA GLY A 327 0.01 19.44 2.21
C GLY A 327 -0.88 20.64 2.59
N THR A 328 -2.03 20.43 3.22
CA THR A 328 -2.84 21.50 3.80
C THR A 328 -2.30 21.89 5.19
N SER A 329 -2.77 23.01 5.75
CA SER A 329 -2.38 23.42 7.11
C SER A 329 -2.83 22.46 8.21
N ARG A 330 -3.72 21.50 7.91
CA ARG A 330 -4.16 20.44 8.81
C ARG A 330 -3.24 19.22 8.80
N ASP A 331 -2.49 19.05 7.71
CA ASP A 331 -1.57 17.91 7.54
C ASP A 331 -0.40 18.02 8.51
N ALA A 332 -0.18 17.00 9.31
CA ALA A 332 0.96 16.93 10.23
C ALA A 332 2.25 16.51 9.50
N ASN A 333 2.15 15.81 8.36
CA ASN A 333 3.29 15.51 7.51
C ASN A 333 3.87 16.79 6.92
N SER A 334 5.18 16.90 6.95
CA SER A 334 5.88 17.89 6.13
C SER A 334 6.06 17.35 4.72
N LEU A 335 5.11 17.61 3.84
CA LEU A 335 5.15 17.16 2.44
C LEU A 335 6.44 17.64 1.73
N GLU A 336 6.91 18.84 2.04
CA GLU A 336 8.15 19.40 1.50
C GLU A 336 9.37 18.60 1.95
N GLU A 337 9.49 18.25 3.25
CA GLU A 337 10.61 17.46 3.76
C GLU A 337 10.61 16.03 3.21
N ILE A 338 9.44 15.42 3.02
CA ILE A 338 9.31 14.10 2.39
C ILE A 338 9.85 14.13 0.96
N PHE A 339 9.43 15.08 0.13
CA PHE A 339 9.95 15.20 -1.24
C PHE A 339 11.44 15.57 -1.29
N ILE A 340 11.90 16.43 -0.40
CA ILE A 340 13.34 16.77 -0.29
C ILE A 340 14.14 15.50 0.01
N GLU A 341 13.68 14.66 0.92
CA GLU A 341 14.42 13.45 1.28
C GLU A 341 14.34 12.36 0.20
N LEU A 342 13.16 12.16 -0.42
CA LEU A 342 13.02 11.28 -1.60
C LEU A 342 13.99 11.69 -2.73
N ASN A 343 14.09 12.99 -2.99
CA ASN A 343 15.04 13.53 -3.98
C ASN A 343 16.51 13.30 -3.57
N ARG A 344 16.84 13.46 -2.29
CA ARG A 344 18.20 13.22 -1.76
C ARG A 344 18.65 11.77 -1.89
N VAL A 345 17.76 10.83 -1.65
CA VAL A 345 18.08 9.40 -1.76
C VAL A 345 18.02 8.90 -3.20
N GLY A 346 17.56 9.74 -4.14
CA GLY A 346 17.50 9.40 -5.56
C GLY A 346 16.30 8.52 -5.93
N PHE A 347 15.22 8.61 -5.17
CA PHE A 347 13.98 7.89 -5.48
C PHE A 347 13.46 8.28 -6.87
N ASP A 348 13.11 7.28 -7.67
CA ASP A 348 12.59 7.46 -9.03
C ASP A 348 11.31 6.65 -9.30
N GLY A 349 10.71 6.11 -8.23
CA GLY A 349 9.48 5.34 -8.27
C GLY A 349 8.23 6.17 -8.55
N ALA A 350 7.09 5.51 -8.56
CA ALA A 350 5.78 6.15 -8.69
C ALA A 350 5.38 6.86 -7.40
N VAL A 351 4.80 8.05 -7.54
CA VAL A 351 4.15 8.78 -6.43
C VAL A 351 2.67 8.87 -6.72
N SER A 352 1.83 8.33 -5.86
CA SER A 352 0.37 8.38 -5.99
C SER A 352 -0.26 9.11 -4.81
N ILE A 353 -1.13 10.07 -5.08
CA ILE A 353 -1.96 10.67 -4.04
C ILE A 353 -3.01 9.65 -3.62
N GLU A 354 -2.99 9.25 -2.36
CA GLU A 354 -4.07 8.50 -1.75
C GLU A 354 -4.94 9.47 -0.95
N TRP A 355 -6.01 9.94 -1.62
CA TRP A 355 -6.85 10.97 -1.03
C TRP A 355 -7.91 10.35 -0.11
N GLU A 356 -7.86 10.69 1.19
CA GLU A 356 -8.82 10.28 2.20
C GLU A 356 -9.08 11.45 3.15
N ASP A 357 -10.08 12.28 2.85
CA ASP A 357 -10.46 13.42 3.69
C ASP A 357 -11.99 13.51 3.80
N ASN A 358 -12.52 13.21 4.99
CA ASN A 358 -13.94 13.25 5.24
C ASN A 358 -14.52 14.68 5.35
N ASP A 359 -13.66 15.68 5.45
CA ASP A 359 -14.04 17.09 5.61
C ASP A 359 -13.93 17.88 4.29
N ALA A 360 -13.54 17.24 3.19
CA ALA A 360 -13.35 17.88 1.90
C ALA A 360 -14.16 17.18 0.78
N GLU A 361 -14.54 17.93 -0.25
CA GLU A 361 -15.12 17.35 -1.45
C GLU A 361 -14.02 16.60 -2.24
N GLN A 362 -14.33 15.42 -2.71
CA GLN A 362 -13.43 14.43 -3.26
C GLN A 362 -12.57 14.95 -4.43
N HIS A 363 -13.19 15.57 -5.44
CA HIS A 363 -12.46 16.09 -6.60
C HIS A 363 -11.66 17.34 -6.27
N ALA A 364 -12.21 18.21 -5.44
CA ALA A 364 -11.53 19.43 -5.00
C ALA A 364 -10.33 19.09 -4.10
N GLY A 365 -10.51 18.14 -3.19
CA GLY A 365 -9.44 17.66 -2.32
C GLY A 365 -8.29 17.02 -3.12
N ALA A 366 -8.60 16.15 -4.09
CA ALA A 366 -7.58 15.53 -4.95
C ALA A 366 -6.80 16.58 -5.76
N LYS A 367 -7.48 17.59 -6.35
CA LYS A 367 -6.82 18.70 -7.05
C LYS A 367 -5.93 19.55 -6.13
N THR A 368 -6.41 19.80 -4.90
CA THR A 368 -5.64 20.53 -3.89
C THR A 368 -4.37 19.77 -3.51
N ALA A 369 -4.47 18.45 -3.27
CA ALA A 369 -3.33 17.62 -2.98
C ALA A 369 -2.32 17.61 -4.15
N LEU A 370 -2.79 17.51 -5.41
CA LEU A 370 -1.93 17.59 -6.59
C LEU A 370 -1.18 18.93 -6.67
N ALA A 371 -1.88 20.05 -6.46
CA ALA A 371 -1.25 21.37 -6.45
C ALA A 371 -0.20 21.51 -5.33
N ASN A 372 -0.45 20.93 -4.17
CA ASN A 372 0.50 20.90 -3.06
C ASN A 372 1.72 20.02 -3.38
N CYS A 373 1.55 18.88 -4.04
CA CYS A 373 2.65 18.05 -4.53
C CYS A 373 3.53 18.83 -5.53
N HIS A 374 2.92 19.48 -6.51
CA HIS A 374 3.68 20.29 -7.48
C HIS A 374 4.48 21.42 -6.83
N ARG A 375 3.94 22.03 -5.76
CA ARG A 375 4.65 23.07 -4.99
C ARG A 375 5.81 22.50 -4.17
N ALA A 376 5.62 21.32 -3.58
CA ALA A 376 6.59 20.71 -2.66
C ALA A 376 7.72 19.95 -3.39
N ASP A 377 7.41 19.32 -4.52
CA ASP A 377 8.33 18.46 -5.26
C ASP A 377 9.23 19.28 -6.22
N ASN A 378 10.29 19.81 -5.65
CA ASN A 378 11.29 20.59 -6.39
C ASN A 378 12.56 19.76 -6.62
N PRO A 379 13.18 19.85 -7.80
CA PRO A 379 14.45 19.19 -8.05
C PRO A 379 15.55 19.76 -7.13
N PRO A 380 16.52 18.94 -6.72
CA PRO A 380 17.66 19.43 -5.95
C PRO A 380 18.40 20.53 -6.70
N SER A 381 18.85 21.56 -5.98
CA SER A 381 19.74 22.57 -6.56
C SER A 381 21.04 21.91 -7.01
N GLY A 382 21.41 22.09 -8.27
CA GLY A 382 22.73 21.68 -8.80
C GLY A 382 23.87 22.56 -8.30
N MET A 383 23.59 23.66 -7.61
CA MET A 383 24.58 24.64 -7.16
C MET A 383 25.12 24.26 -5.76
N ARG A 384 26.45 24.33 -5.62
CA ARG A 384 27.05 24.32 -4.27
C ARG A 384 27.00 25.73 -3.71
N HIS A 385 26.54 25.88 -2.49
CA HIS A 385 26.37 27.18 -1.83
C HIS A 385 27.65 28.04 -1.82
N ASP A 386 28.81 27.39 -1.75
CA ASP A 386 30.11 28.06 -1.66
C ASP A 386 30.82 28.24 -3.00
N GLU A 387 30.21 27.93 -4.13
CA GLU A 387 30.86 28.11 -5.45
C GLU A 387 31.15 29.58 -5.77
N MET A 388 30.35 30.48 -5.23
CA MET A 388 30.59 31.93 -5.33
C MET A 388 31.79 32.44 -4.50
N LEU A 389 32.26 31.63 -3.53
CA LEU A 389 33.41 31.97 -2.69
C LEU A 389 34.73 31.44 -3.24
N LYS A 390 34.69 30.73 -4.37
CA LYS A 390 35.86 30.23 -5.07
C LYS A 390 36.18 31.17 -6.26
N GLY A 391 36.32 32.46 -5.94
CA GLY A 391 36.79 33.47 -6.90
C GLY A 391 38.23 33.28 -7.32
#